data_f55f1d2e3785d9b2e16405880a49adb6
#
_entry.id   f55f1d2e3785d9b2e16405880a49adb6
#
_cell.length_a   1.000
_cell.length_b   1.000
_cell.length_c   1.000
_cell.angle_alpha   90.00
_cell.angle_beta   90.00
_cell.angle_gamma   90.00
#
_symmetry.space_group_name_H-M   'P 1'
#
loop_
_entity.id
_entity.type
_entity.pdbx_description
1 polymer ?
#
loop_
_entity_poly.entity_id
_entity_poly.type
_entity_poly.pdbx_seq_one_letter_code
_entity_poly.pdbx_strand_id
1 'polypeptide(L)' 'MEYLKTVRAKNPKTPFLTHGKEYDVVRASINRGYYLKNDIGKFSYYSKGNFEKESI' A
#
# COMPACT_ATOMS: atom_id res chain seq x y z
N MET A 1 2.95 3.94 15.85
CA MET A 1 3.34 4.61 14.61
C MET A 1 2.10 5.18 13.93
N GLU A 2 2.16 6.43 13.56
CA GLU A 2 1.04 7.05 12.86
C GLU A 2 1.04 6.66 11.39
N TYR A 3 -0.16 6.56 10.82
CA TYR A 3 -0.29 6.30 9.41
C TYR A 3 -0.98 7.47 8.72
N LEU A 4 -0.71 7.64 7.41
CA LEU A 4 -1.26 8.74 6.64
C LEU A 4 -2.66 8.45 6.15
N LYS A 5 -2.89 7.22 5.69
CA LYS A 5 -4.18 6.81 5.16
C LYS A 5 -4.19 5.30 4.99
N THR A 6 -5.37 4.76 4.70
CA THR A 6 -5.56 3.35 4.41
C THR A 6 -5.80 3.18 2.91
N VAL A 7 -5.15 2.20 2.31
CA VAL A 7 -5.32 1.88 0.89
C VAL A 7 -5.68 0.42 0.74
N ARG A 8 -6.36 0.08 -0.37
CA ARG A 8 -6.74 -1.31 -0.65
C ARG A 8 -5.96 -1.81 -1.85
N ALA A 9 -5.31 -2.96 -1.70
CA ALA A 9 -4.56 -3.56 -2.79
C ALA A 9 -5.51 -4.09 -3.85
N LYS A 10 -5.23 -3.81 -5.12
CA LYS A 10 -6.07 -4.25 -6.23
C LYS A 10 -5.35 -5.14 -7.22
N ASN A 11 -4.02 -5.16 -7.18
CA ASN A 11 -3.24 -5.94 -8.15
C ASN A 11 -2.89 -7.31 -7.55
N PRO A 12 -3.47 -8.41 -8.07
CA PRO A 12 -3.22 -9.73 -7.50
C PRO A 12 -1.78 -10.21 -7.69
N LYS A 13 -1.01 -9.54 -8.53
CA LYS A 13 0.39 -9.91 -8.79
C LYS A 13 1.38 -9.15 -7.93
N THR A 14 0.91 -8.24 -7.09
CA THR A 14 1.82 -7.48 -6.22
C THR A 14 2.41 -8.42 -5.16
N PRO A 15 3.74 -8.52 -5.06
CA PRO A 15 4.36 -9.42 -4.09
C PRO A 15 4.05 -9.00 -2.65
N PHE A 16 3.72 -9.99 -1.83
CA PHE A 16 3.47 -9.82 -0.40
C PHE A 16 2.31 -8.92 -0.03
N LEU A 17 1.40 -8.68 -0.97
CA LEU A 17 0.14 -7.98 -0.70
C LEU A 17 -1.02 -8.86 -1.14
N THR A 18 -2.08 -8.86 -0.34
CA THR A 18 -3.27 -9.62 -0.65
C THR A 18 -4.29 -8.74 -1.37
N HIS A 19 -4.75 -9.19 -2.53
CA HIS A 19 -5.76 -8.46 -3.30
C HIS A 19 -7.02 -8.24 -2.46
N GLY A 20 -7.47 -7.02 -2.41
CA GLY A 20 -8.68 -6.66 -1.65
C GLY A 20 -8.45 -6.36 -0.18
N LYS A 21 -7.25 -6.57 0.33
CA LYS A 21 -6.92 -6.28 1.71
C LYS A 21 -6.49 -4.82 1.87
N GLU A 22 -6.84 -4.23 3.00
CA GLU A 22 -6.45 -2.86 3.31
C GLU A 22 -5.13 -2.80 4.05
N TYR A 23 -4.35 -1.75 3.78
CA TYR A 23 -3.04 -1.54 4.40
C TYR A 23 -2.91 -0.09 4.84
N ASP A 24 -2.25 0.12 5.97
CA ASP A 24 -2.02 1.46 6.49
C ASP A 24 -0.74 2.02 5.91
N VAL A 25 -0.85 3.15 5.22
CA VAL A 25 0.30 3.83 4.62
C VAL A 25 0.93 4.73 5.67
N VAL A 26 2.19 4.49 5.98
CA VAL A 26 2.90 5.29 6.98
C VAL A 26 3.75 6.39 6.36
N ARG A 27 4.01 6.30 5.07
CA ARG A 27 4.77 7.31 4.33
C ARG A 27 4.42 7.25 2.86
N ALA A 28 4.43 8.38 2.18
CA ALA A 28 4.15 8.44 0.75
C ALA A 28 5.28 9.18 0.04
N SER A 29 5.61 8.73 -1.16
CA SER A 29 6.63 9.35 -2.00
C SER A 29 6.08 9.52 -3.41
N ILE A 30 6.39 10.65 -4.03
CA ILE A 30 5.98 10.91 -5.41
C ILE A 30 6.58 9.88 -6.36
N ASN A 31 7.83 9.50 -6.11
CA ASN A 31 8.56 8.59 -6.99
C ASN A 31 8.45 7.12 -6.62
N ARG A 32 8.29 6.81 -5.35
CA ARG A 32 8.34 5.44 -4.86
C ARG A 32 6.97 4.85 -4.55
N GLY A 33 5.97 5.70 -4.34
CA GLY A 33 4.63 5.26 -4.00
C GLY A 33 4.38 5.26 -2.50
N TYR A 34 3.65 4.25 -2.03
CA TYR A 34 3.27 4.15 -0.63
C TYR A 34 4.22 3.23 0.14
N TYR A 35 4.61 3.67 1.33
CA TYR A 35 5.44 2.89 2.24
C TYR A 35 4.52 2.29 3.30
N LEU A 36 4.46 0.97 3.34
CA LEU A 36 3.55 0.27 4.23
C LEU A 36 4.13 -1.08 4.61
N LYS A 37 3.53 -1.67 5.65
CA LYS A 37 3.91 -2.99 6.12
C LYS A 37 3.18 -4.05 5.30
N ASN A 38 3.93 -4.92 4.67
CA ASN A 38 3.36 -5.97 3.81
C ASN A 38 2.96 -7.21 4.62
N ASP A 39 2.49 -8.26 3.90
CA ASP A 39 1.98 -9.48 4.54
C ASP A 39 3.02 -10.25 5.32
N ILE A 40 4.29 -10.08 5.01
CA ILE A 40 5.37 -10.77 5.74
C ILE A 40 5.94 -9.92 6.87
N GLY A 41 5.31 -8.77 7.15
CA GLY A 41 5.71 -7.93 8.27
C GLY A 41 6.86 -6.97 7.98
N LYS A 42 7.22 -6.81 6.71
CA LYS A 42 8.27 -5.87 6.33
C LYS A 42 7.70 -4.61 5.72
N PHE A 43 8.32 -3.47 6.01
CA PHE A 43 7.95 -2.22 5.38
C PHE A 43 8.62 -2.11 4.03
N SER A 44 7.84 -1.72 3.02
CA SER A 44 8.35 -1.56 1.66
C SER A 44 7.55 -0.53 0.90
N TYR A 45 8.16 0.02 -0.15
CA TYR A 45 7.46 0.93 -1.05
C TYR A 45 6.77 0.13 -2.15
N TYR A 46 5.54 0.52 -2.45
CA TYR A 46 4.75 -0.05 -3.54
C TYR A 46 4.18 1.08 -4.38
N SER A 47 4.22 0.93 -5.70
CA SER A 47 3.65 1.93 -6.60
C SER A 47 2.18 2.16 -6.31
N LYS A 48 1.74 3.41 -6.43
CA LYS A 48 0.34 3.77 -6.18
C LYS A 48 -0.63 3.01 -7.08
N GLY A 49 -0.19 2.62 -8.27
CA GLY A 49 -1.01 1.85 -9.20
C GLY A 49 -1.41 0.46 -8.71
N ASN A 50 -0.77 -0.04 -7.65
CA ASN A 50 -1.11 -1.33 -7.06
C ASN A 50 -2.32 -1.23 -6.12
N PHE A 51 -2.87 -0.04 -5.92
CA PHE A 51 -3.95 0.19 -4.98
C PHE A 51 -5.14 0.86 -5.66
N GLU A 52 -6.32 0.66 -5.08
CA GLU A 52 -7.53 1.31 -5.60
C GLU A 52 -7.43 2.81 -5.42
N LYS A 53 -8.03 3.54 -6.35
CA LYS A 53 -8.10 4.99 -6.22
C LYS A 53 -8.95 5.36 -5.02
N GLU A 54 -8.53 6.41 -4.32
CA GLU A 54 -9.35 6.92 -3.25
C GLU A 54 -10.65 7.50 -3.83
N SER A 55 -11.73 7.16 -3.16
CA SER A 55 -13.02 7.74 -3.46
C SER A 55 -13.12 9.05 -2.70
N ILE A 56 -13.41 10.12 -3.39
CA ILE A 56 -13.55 11.43 -2.76
C ILE A 56 -14.99 11.85 -2.76
#